data_c677dcdd70809c9f6f73746d582893c9
#
_entry.id   c677dcdd70809c9f6f73746d582893c9
#
_cell.length_a   1.000
_cell.length_b   1.000
_cell.length_c   1.000
_cell.angle_alpha   90.00
_cell.angle_beta   90.00
_cell.angle_gamma   90.00
#
_symmetry.space_group_name_H-M   'P 1'
#
loop_
_entity.id
_entity.type
_entity.pdbx_description
1 polymer ?
#
loop_
_entity_poly.entity_id
_entity_poly.type
_entity_poly.pdbx_seq_one_letter_code
_entity_poly.pdbx_strand_id
1 'polypeptide(L)'
;PSRSGTVRDRKTAREEFRRLFARVVEEQLISDVPIGVLQSGGIDSTLISLSLPRTAKAPLYCVSFNEKSHDERAEAAMVAAVSGRPLNVVSADVDDAEDVLRNIVRYSDGQLADSSTFPSWLVYQAVSKSARVALSGDGGDEFFAGYQTYGVAGIAGALKALLPGAVWAGLGYAARRLAGVSERRVPLEEKLVRFLLGLGASVPHTAWRQYLYPREARMLCMGELRDCLEEDPLSLYAAAYRNAAGTPFDRALLADQ
;
A
#
# COMPACT_ATOMS: atom_id res chain seq x y z
N PRO A 1 11.73 -16.92 -8.48
CA PRO A 1 11.31 -16.89 -9.86
C PRO A 1 12.53 -16.97 -10.78
N SER A 2 12.58 -17.99 -11.64
CA SER A 2 13.68 -18.18 -12.57
C SER A 2 13.74 -16.98 -13.52
N ARG A 3 14.89 -16.32 -13.61
CA ARG A 3 15.17 -15.22 -14.55
C ARG A 3 15.26 -15.70 -16.03
N SER A 4 14.45 -16.64 -16.44
CA SER A 4 14.40 -17.07 -17.82
C SER A 4 13.52 -16.11 -18.64
N GLY A 5 14.17 -15.20 -19.37
CA GLY A 5 13.53 -14.32 -20.32
C GLY A 5 13.43 -12.85 -19.87
N THR A 6 14.60 -12.17 -19.73
CA THR A 6 14.58 -10.72 -19.55
C THR A 6 14.13 -10.06 -20.85
N VAL A 7 12.92 -9.54 -20.91
CA VAL A 7 12.46 -8.70 -22.01
C VAL A 7 13.23 -7.37 -21.93
N ARG A 8 14.11 -7.12 -22.89
CA ARG A 8 14.99 -5.94 -22.91
C ARG A 8 14.38 -4.75 -23.67
N ASP A 9 13.46 -5.01 -24.56
CA ASP A 9 12.79 -3.96 -25.35
C ASP A 9 11.49 -3.51 -24.67
N ARG A 10 11.38 -2.20 -24.41
CA ARG A 10 10.21 -1.60 -23.72
C ARG A 10 8.90 -1.78 -24.51
N LYS A 11 8.94 -1.80 -25.84
CA LYS A 11 7.75 -1.97 -26.67
C LYS A 11 7.22 -3.39 -26.51
N THR A 12 8.09 -4.36 -26.69
CA THR A 12 7.77 -5.79 -26.51
C THR A 12 7.26 -6.09 -25.10
N ALA A 13 7.94 -5.55 -24.05
CA ALA A 13 7.50 -5.70 -22.67
C ALA A 13 6.07 -5.17 -22.46
N ARG A 14 5.77 -4.02 -23.05
CA ARG A 14 4.44 -3.39 -22.91
C ARG A 14 3.34 -4.16 -23.64
N GLU A 15 3.65 -4.70 -24.79
CA GLU A 15 2.70 -5.53 -25.56
C GLU A 15 2.42 -6.86 -24.85
N GLU A 16 3.47 -7.51 -24.36
CA GLU A 16 3.35 -8.75 -23.61
C GLU A 16 2.62 -8.55 -22.28
N PHE A 17 2.93 -7.48 -21.53
CA PHE A 17 2.21 -7.09 -20.33
C PHE A 17 0.71 -6.91 -20.60
N ARG A 18 0.34 -6.13 -21.62
CA ARG A 18 -1.07 -5.91 -21.97
C ARG A 18 -1.81 -7.23 -22.25
N ARG A 19 -1.18 -8.11 -23.03
CA ARG A 19 -1.77 -9.40 -23.37
C ARG A 19 -1.93 -10.29 -22.14
N LEU A 20 -0.89 -10.37 -21.31
CA LEU A 20 -0.89 -11.17 -20.09
C LEU A 20 -1.90 -10.62 -19.06
N PHE A 21 -1.88 -9.31 -18.84
CA PHE A 21 -2.75 -8.65 -17.86
C PHE A 21 -4.24 -8.81 -18.22
N ALA A 22 -4.59 -8.58 -19.50
CA ALA A 22 -5.97 -8.77 -19.96
C ALA A 22 -6.44 -10.23 -19.78
N ARG A 23 -5.58 -11.21 -20.10
CA ARG A 23 -5.88 -12.63 -19.88
C ARG A 23 -6.07 -12.94 -18.39
N VAL A 24 -5.18 -12.47 -17.52
CA VAL A 24 -5.28 -12.72 -16.09
C VAL A 24 -6.55 -12.10 -15.50
N VAL A 25 -6.90 -10.88 -15.90
CA VAL A 25 -8.16 -10.24 -15.49
C VAL A 25 -9.37 -11.07 -15.95
N GLU A 26 -9.35 -11.58 -17.16
CA GLU A 26 -10.42 -12.45 -17.68
C GLU A 26 -10.51 -13.77 -16.91
N GLU A 27 -9.38 -14.40 -16.59
CA GLU A 27 -9.30 -15.63 -15.77
C GLU A 27 -9.85 -15.39 -14.36
N GLN A 28 -9.65 -14.21 -13.77
CA GLN A 28 -10.18 -13.85 -12.45
C GLN A 28 -11.70 -13.59 -12.45
N LEU A 29 -12.32 -13.48 -13.62
CA LEU A 29 -13.79 -13.35 -13.73
C LEU A 29 -14.51 -14.71 -13.70
N ILE A 30 -13.80 -15.81 -13.69
CA ILE A 30 -14.41 -17.14 -13.60
C ILE A 30 -14.93 -17.31 -12.16
N SER A 31 -16.25 -17.20 -12.01
CA SER A 31 -16.90 -17.23 -10.71
C SER A 31 -18.35 -17.64 -10.84
N ASP A 32 -18.83 -18.45 -9.90
CA ASP A 32 -20.24 -18.84 -9.78
C ASP A 32 -21.10 -17.77 -9.07
N VAL A 33 -20.48 -16.68 -8.64
CA VAL A 33 -21.14 -15.60 -7.90
C VAL A 33 -20.86 -14.24 -8.55
N PRO A 34 -21.72 -13.22 -8.30
CA PRO A 34 -21.47 -11.87 -8.82
C PRO A 34 -20.15 -11.29 -8.34
N ILE A 35 -19.44 -10.61 -9.25
CA ILE A 35 -18.15 -9.95 -9.02
C ILE A 35 -18.35 -8.44 -9.07
N GLY A 36 -17.74 -7.70 -8.12
CA GLY A 36 -17.56 -6.25 -8.14
C GLY A 36 -16.10 -5.88 -8.42
N VAL A 37 -15.83 -4.60 -8.68
CA VAL A 37 -14.48 -4.08 -8.86
C VAL A 37 -14.29 -2.85 -7.97
N LEU A 38 -13.24 -2.85 -7.16
CA LEU A 38 -12.86 -1.68 -6.38
C LEU A 38 -12.13 -0.68 -7.28
N GLN A 39 -12.66 0.54 -7.37
CA GLN A 39 -12.15 1.59 -8.25
C GLN A 39 -11.77 2.81 -7.44
N SER A 40 -10.49 3.01 -7.21
CA SER A 40 -9.95 4.18 -6.51
C SER A 40 -9.62 5.36 -7.43
N GLY A 41 -9.62 5.18 -8.75
CA GLY A 41 -9.09 6.18 -9.68
C GLY A 41 -7.56 6.08 -9.88
N GLY A 42 -6.86 5.30 -9.07
CA GLY A 42 -5.44 4.98 -9.25
C GLY A 42 -5.16 4.16 -10.52
N ILE A 43 -3.88 4.07 -10.89
CA ILE A 43 -3.45 3.38 -12.14
C ILE A 43 -3.85 1.91 -12.10
N ASP A 44 -3.64 1.22 -10.99
CA ASP A 44 -3.83 -0.23 -10.88
C ASP A 44 -5.31 -0.62 -11.00
N SER A 45 -6.18 0.04 -10.21
CA SER A 45 -7.63 -0.19 -10.30
C SER A 45 -8.20 0.20 -11.67
N THR A 46 -7.64 1.25 -12.29
CA THR A 46 -8.02 1.69 -13.63
C THR A 46 -7.64 0.65 -14.69
N LEU A 47 -6.44 0.09 -14.61
CA LEU A 47 -5.99 -0.97 -15.52
C LEU A 47 -6.90 -2.20 -15.43
N ILE A 48 -7.29 -2.61 -14.22
CA ILE A 48 -8.25 -3.71 -14.04
C ILE A 48 -9.57 -3.36 -14.71
N SER A 49 -10.17 -2.21 -14.37
CA SER A 49 -11.48 -1.81 -14.87
C SER A 49 -11.54 -1.70 -16.39
N LEU A 50 -10.48 -1.19 -17.03
CA LEU A 50 -10.38 -1.05 -18.47
C LEU A 50 -10.00 -2.36 -19.19
N SER A 51 -9.43 -3.33 -18.48
CA SER A 51 -9.09 -4.65 -19.03
C SER A 51 -10.23 -5.65 -18.95
N LEU A 52 -11.30 -5.33 -18.25
CA LEU A 52 -12.49 -6.19 -18.17
C LEU A 52 -13.15 -6.32 -19.56
N PRO A 53 -13.54 -7.54 -19.98
CA PRO A 53 -14.34 -7.74 -21.20
C PRO A 53 -15.64 -6.92 -21.13
N ARG A 54 -16.08 -6.36 -22.24
CA ARG A 54 -17.33 -5.57 -22.29
C ARG A 54 -18.57 -6.37 -21.87
N THR A 55 -18.52 -7.68 -22.01
CA THR A 55 -19.58 -8.62 -21.62
C THR A 55 -19.63 -8.87 -20.10
N ALA A 56 -18.56 -8.57 -19.37
CA ALA A 56 -18.50 -8.79 -17.93
C ALA A 56 -19.44 -7.82 -17.19
N LYS A 57 -20.36 -8.38 -16.41
CA LYS A 57 -21.30 -7.62 -15.57
C LYS A 57 -20.68 -7.38 -14.19
N ALA A 58 -19.63 -6.57 -14.13
CA ALA A 58 -18.92 -6.22 -12.89
C ALA A 58 -19.03 -4.71 -12.63
N PRO A 59 -19.91 -4.28 -11.70
CA PRO A 59 -20.03 -2.88 -11.30
C PRO A 59 -18.78 -2.41 -10.57
N LEU A 60 -18.50 -1.11 -10.66
CA LEU A 60 -17.42 -0.45 -9.96
C LEU A 60 -17.90 0.07 -8.61
N TYR A 61 -17.02 0.07 -7.62
CA TYR A 61 -17.26 0.60 -6.27
C TYR A 61 -16.12 1.53 -5.88
N CYS A 62 -16.46 2.72 -5.40
CA CYS A 62 -15.52 3.74 -4.95
C CYS A 62 -15.93 4.24 -3.58
N VAL A 63 -14.95 4.51 -2.70
CA VAL A 63 -15.18 5.22 -1.45
C VAL A 63 -15.07 6.73 -1.71
N SER A 64 -15.97 7.49 -1.11
CA SER A 64 -15.92 8.95 -1.11
C SER A 64 -15.62 9.47 0.29
N PHE A 65 -14.86 10.55 0.35
CA PHE A 65 -14.53 11.25 1.57
C PHE A 65 -15.00 12.71 1.47
N ASN A 66 -15.36 13.31 2.61
CA ASN A 66 -15.63 14.77 2.65
C ASN A 66 -14.35 15.58 2.46
N GLU A 67 -13.22 15.04 2.91
CA GLU A 67 -11.92 15.65 2.72
C GLU A 67 -11.46 15.49 1.27
N LYS A 68 -11.39 16.62 0.54
CA LYS A 68 -11.08 16.67 -0.90
C LYS A 68 -9.73 16.05 -1.27
N SER A 69 -8.76 16.05 -0.34
CA SER A 69 -7.43 15.46 -0.58
C SER A 69 -7.42 13.94 -0.65
N HIS A 70 -8.50 13.30 -0.23
CA HIS A 70 -8.67 11.85 -0.20
C HIS A 70 -9.82 11.37 -1.10
N ASP A 71 -10.57 12.30 -1.68
CA ASP A 71 -11.74 11.97 -2.49
C ASP A 71 -11.35 11.72 -3.95
N GLU A 72 -11.46 10.48 -4.37
CA GLU A 72 -11.11 10.00 -5.72
C GLU A 72 -12.36 9.76 -6.60
N ARG A 73 -13.54 10.30 -6.21
CA ARG A 73 -14.79 10.11 -6.96
C ARG A 73 -14.74 10.60 -8.40
N ALA A 74 -14.06 11.72 -8.63
CA ALA A 74 -13.97 12.32 -9.96
C ALA A 74 -13.19 11.41 -10.92
N GLU A 75 -12.08 10.86 -10.48
CA GLU A 75 -11.24 9.93 -11.22
C GLU A 75 -11.98 8.61 -11.46
N ALA A 76 -12.64 8.07 -10.44
CA ALA A 76 -13.44 6.85 -10.56
C ALA A 76 -14.61 7.03 -11.53
N ALA A 77 -15.26 8.21 -11.53
CA ALA A 77 -16.34 8.53 -12.47
C ALA A 77 -15.85 8.61 -13.92
N MET A 78 -14.66 9.16 -14.16
CA MET A 78 -14.05 9.14 -15.50
C MET A 78 -13.81 7.71 -15.99
N VAL A 79 -13.29 6.83 -15.14
CA VAL A 79 -13.08 5.42 -15.49
C VAL A 79 -14.41 4.72 -15.77
N ALA A 80 -15.43 4.97 -14.96
CA ALA A 80 -16.77 4.42 -15.15
C ALA A 80 -17.35 4.84 -16.50
N ALA A 81 -17.22 6.13 -16.86
CA ALA A 81 -17.70 6.65 -18.14
C ALA A 81 -16.98 6.00 -19.34
N VAL A 82 -15.65 5.86 -19.28
CA VAL A 82 -14.85 5.25 -20.35
C VAL A 82 -15.13 3.75 -20.48
N SER A 83 -15.25 3.05 -19.34
CA SER A 83 -15.52 1.61 -19.34
C SER A 83 -16.98 1.25 -19.62
N GLY A 84 -17.90 2.22 -19.52
CA GLY A 84 -19.34 2.02 -19.67
C GLY A 84 -19.97 1.21 -18.53
N ARG A 85 -19.37 1.25 -17.33
CA ARG A 85 -19.78 0.45 -16.17
C ARG A 85 -20.48 1.32 -15.11
N PRO A 86 -21.49 0.77 -14.42
CA PRO A 86 -22.11 1.49 -13.31
C PRO A 86 -21.09 1.69 -12.18
N LEU A 87 -21.07 2.88 -11.59
CA LEU A 87 -20.28 3.23 -10.43
C LEU A 87 -21.16 3.37 -9.21
N ASN A 88 -20.86 2.61 -8.16
CA ASN A 88 -21.47 2.74 -6.85
C ASN A 88 -20.51 3.51 -5.93
N VAL A 89 -20.92 4.68 -5.48
CA VAL A 89 -20.15 5.51 -4.56
C VAL A 89 -20.62 5.24 -3.13
N VAL A 90 -19.68 4.92 -2.24
CA VAL A 90 -19.91 4.64 -0.82
C VAL A 90 -19.32 5.78 -0.02
N SER A 91 -20.11 6.46 0.82
CA SER A 91 -19.60 7.48 1.71
C SER A 91 -18.81 6.87 2.87
N ALA A 92 -17.64 7.41 3.14
CA ALA A 92 -16.86 7.11 4.35
C ALA A 92 -17.34 7.94 5.56
N ASP A 93 -18.23 8.89 5.35
CA ASP A 93 -18.98 9.56 6.42
C ASP A 93 -20.01 8.60 6.96
N VAL A 94 -19.77 8.12 8.14
CA VAL A 94 -20.69 7.24 8.86
C VAL A 94 -21.08 7.88 10.17
N ASP A 95 -22.36 7.88 10.47
CA ASP A 95 -22.91 8.39 11.73
C ASP A 95 -22.46 7.53 12.92
N ASP A 96 -22.09 6.28 12.66
CA ASP A 96 -21.70 5.30 13.66
C ASP A 96 -20.30 4.70 13.38
N ALA A 97 -19.28 5.54 13.45
CA ALA A 97 -17.88 5.12 13.30
C ALA A 97 -17.45 4.12 14.38
N GLU A 98 -18.06 4.18 15.58
CA GLU A 98 -17.76 3.27 16.67
C GLU A 98 -18.17 1.84 16.34
N ASP A 99 -19.37 1.63 15.76
CA ASP A 99 -19.82 0.31 15.35
C ASP A 99 -18.96 -0.27 14.24
N VAL A 100 -18.53 0.54 13.29
CA VAL A 100 -17.57 0.12 12.24
C VAL A 100 -16.27 -0.37 12.86
N LEU A 101 -15.69 0.41 13.79
CA LEU A 101 -14.44 0.05 14.47
C LEU A 101 -14.61 -1.22 15.33
N ARG A 102 -15.71 -1.36 16.05
CA ARG A 102 -16.03 -2.58 16.82
C ARG A 102 -16.08 -3.83 15.93
N ASN A 103 -16.69 -3.71 14.77
CA ASN A 103 -16.77 -4.81 13.82
C ASN A 103 -15.39 -5.13 13.23
N ILE A 104 -14.60 -4.12 12.86
CA ILE A 104 -13.22 -4.32 12.38
C ILE A 104 -12.42 -5.10 13.42
N VAL A 105 -12.40 -4.64 14.68
CA VAL A 105 -11.67 -5.32 15.77
C VAL A 105 -12.16 -6.76 15.97
N ARG A 106 -13.48 -6.97 15.94
CA ARG A 106 -14.08 -8.31 16.13
C ARG A 106 -13.66 -9.30 15.05
N TYR A 107 -13.57 -8.86 13.80
CA TYR A 107 -13.27 -9.76 12.65
C TYR A 107 -11.78 -9.82 12.30
N SER A 108 -10.96 -8.92 12.84
CA SER A 108 -9.50 -8.92 12.63
C SER A 108 -8.70 -9.42 13.82
N ASP A 109 -9.36 -9.95 14.86
CA ASP A 109 -8.73 -10.36 16.12
C ASP A 109 -7.91 -9.24 16.80
N GLY A 110 -8.22 -7.98 16.49
CA GLY A 110 -7.58 -6.80 17.06
C GLY A 110 -6.15 -6.53 16.60
N GLN A 111 -5.64 -7.22 15.60
CA GLN A 111 -4.24 -7.12 15.15
C GLN A 111 -4.00 -6.10 14.03
N LEU A 112 -5.05 -5.44 13.52
CA LEU A 112 -4.91 -4.46 12.45
C LEU A 112 -4.65 -3.06 12.99
N ALA A 113 -3.55 -2.46 12.55
CA ALA A 113 -3.16 -1.09 12.86
C ALA A 113 -3.13 -0.18 11.61
N ASP A 114 -3.71 -0.62 10.50
CA ASP A 114 -3.76 0.16 9.26
C ASP A 114 -5.05 0.97 9.19
N SER A 115 -4.91 2.30 9.05
CA SER A 115 -6.05 3.22 8.92
C SER A 115 -6.87 3.00 7.64
N SER A 116 -6.30 2.38 6.61
CA SER A 116 -7.02 2.02 5.38
C SER A 116 -8.09 0.94 5.60
N THR A 117 -8.03 0.21 6.72
CA THR A 117 -9.00 -0.82 7.08
C THR A 117 -10.41 -0.24 7.22
N PHE A 118 -10.54 0.99 7.74
CA PHE A 118 -11.84 1.64 7.92
C PHE A 118 -12.57 1.88 6.58
N PRO A 119 -12.00 2.60 5.61
CA PRO A 119 -12.62 2.76 4.30
C PRO A 119 -12.77 1.44 3.54
N SER A 120 -11.84 0.51 3.69
CA SER A 120 -11.94 -0.83 3.11
C SER A 120 -13.14 -1.59 3.64
N TRP A 121 -13.38 -1.55 4.95
CA TRP A 121 -14.57 -2.15 5.56
C TRP A 121 -15.86 -1.64 4.92
N LEU A 122 -15.99 -0.32 4.78
CA LEU A 122 -17.20 0.31 4.22
C LEU A 122 -17.44 -0.10 2.77
N VAL A 123 -16.40 -0.10 1.94
CA VAL A 123 -16.56 -0.49 0.54
C VAL A 123 -16.86 -1.98 0.40
N TYR A 124 -16.21 -2.85 1.17
CA TYR A 124 -16.52 -4.28 1.15
C TYR A 124 -17.92 -4.57 1.68
N GLN A 125 -18.38 -3.84 2.70
CA GLN A 125 -19.76 -3.94 3.18
C GLN A 125 -20.77 -3.55 2.08
N ALA A 126 -20.48 -2.52 1.29
CA ALA A 126 -21.33 -2.14 0.17
C ALA A 126 -21.29 -3.17 -0.96
N VAL A 127 -20.11 -3.66 -1.32
CA VAL A 127 -19.92 -4.73 -2.32
C VAL A 127 -20.70 -5.98 -1.93
N SER A 128 -20.65 -6.39 -0.66
CA SER A 128 -21.27 -7.61 -0.15
C SER A 128 -22.79 -7.67 -0.33
N LYS A 129 -23.46 -6.52 -0.54
CA LYS A 129 -24.89 -6.44 -0.82
C LYS A 129 -25.26 -6.94 -2.22
N SER A 130 -24.33 -6.92 -3.16
CA SER A 130 -24.60 -7.24 -4.58
C SER A 130 -23.55 -8.17 -5.22
N ALA A 131 -22.40 -8.35 -4.60
CA ALA A 131 -21.33 -9.24 -5.07
C ALA A 131 -20.69 -10.00 -3.90
N ARG A 132 -20.10 -11.15 -4.20
CA ARG A 132 -19.40 -12.00 -3.22
C ARG A 132 -17.89 -11.99 -3.43
N VAL A 133 -17.46 -11.53 -4.58
CA VAL A 133 -16.06 -11.39 -4.96
C VAL A 133 -15.83 -9.96 -5.41
N ALA A 134 -14.69 -9.40 -5.06
CA ALA A 134 -14.24 -8.09 -5.57
C ALA A 134 -12.84 -8.21 -6.14
N LEU A 135 -12.62 -7.66 -7.34
CA LEU A 135 -11.29 -7.43 -7.87
C LEU A 135 -10.77 -6.09 -7.35
N SER A 136 -9.51 -6.05 -6.94
CA SER A 136 -8.84 -4.84 -6.48
C SER A 136 -7.48 -4.66 -7.14
N GLY A 137 -6.94 -3.43 -7.07
CA GLY A 137 -5.59 -3.10 -7.51
C GLY A 137 -4.50 -3.39 -6.48
N ASP A 138 -4.86 -4.00 -5.35
CA ASP A 138 -3.92 -4.27 -4.27
C ASP A 138 -2.77 -5.18 -4.74
N GLY A 139 -1.56 -4.88 -4.28
CA GLY A 139 -0.33 -5.55 -4.72
C GLY A 139 0.31 -4.95 -5.97
N GLY A 140 -0.36 -4.03 -6.68
CA GLY A 140 0.18 -3.39 -7.89
C GLY A 140 1.47 -2.62 -7.60
N ASP A 141 1.50 -1.86 -6.51
CA ASP A 141 2.67 -1.08 -6.10
C ASP A 141 3.88 -1.97 -5.76
N GLU A 142 3.67 -3.13 -5.17
CA GLU A 142 4.70 -4.11 -4.84
C GLU A 142 5.29 -4.78 -6.08
N PHE A 143 4.46 -5.08 -7.08
CA PHE A 143 4.93 -5.73 -8.30
C PHE A 143 5.53 -4.75 -9.32
N PHE A 144 5.01 -3.52 -9.39
CA PHE A 144 5.40 -2.53 -10.41
C PHE A 144 6.17 -1.35 -9.84
N ALA A 145 6.65 -1.44 -8.60
CA ALA A 145 7.42 -0.39 -7.93
C ALA A 145 6.67 0.95 -7.86
N GLY A 146 5.37 0.93 -7.59
CA GLY A 146 4.52 2.13 -7.54
C GLY A 146 4.82 3.04 -6.37
N TYR A 147 5.32 2.52 -5.24
CA TYR A 147 5.68 3.34 -4.09
C TYR A 147 6.88 4.25 -4.36
N GLN A 148 6.72 5.53 -4.08
CA GLN A 148 7.81 6.52 -4.19
C GLN A 148 9.05 6.13 -3.37
N THR A 149 8.86 5.32 -2.34
CA THR A 149 9.91 4.82 -1.45
C THR A 149 10.99 4.01 -2.17
N TYR A 150 10.62 3.26 -3.21
CA TYR A 150 11.59 2.53 -4.02
C TYR A 150 12.59 3.46 -4.73
N GLY A 151 12.12 4.58 -5.28
CA GLY A 151 12.98 5.55 -5.96
C GLY A 151 14.02 6.18 -5.03
N VAL A 152 13.67 6.33 -3.75
CA VAL A 152 14.58 6.93 -2.75
C VAL A 152 15.54 5.89 -2.16
N ALA A 153 15.28 4.59 -2.32
CA ALA A 153 16.12 3.53 -1.77
C ALA A 153 17.60 3.60 -2.28
N GLY A 154 17.79 3.98 -3.55
CA GLY A 154 19.11 4.18 -4.13
C GLY A 154 19.89 5.33 -3.47
N ILE A 155 19.23 6.46 -3.27
CA ILE A 155 19.80 7.64 -2.59
C ILE A 155 20.12 7.32 -1.14
N ALA A 156 19.17 6.67 -0.46
CA ALA A 156 19.34 6.23 0.92
C ALA A 156 20.54 5.29 1.09
N GLY A 157 20.74 4.35 0.14
CA GLY A 157 21.89 3.43 0.15
C GLY A 157 23.24 4.17 0.10
N ALA A 158 23.36 5.20 -0.74
CA ALA A 158 24.57 6.01 -0.84
C ALA A 158 24.82 6.86 0.42
N LEU A 159 23.78 7.53 0.93
CA LEU A 159 23.89 8.38 2.12
C LEU A 159 24.16 7.58 3.39
N LYS A 160 23.59 6.39 3.52
CA LYS A 160 23.80 5.51 4.68
C LYS A 160 25.26 5.20 4.93
N ALA A 161 26.08 5.14 3.86
CA ALA A 161 27.51 4.88 3.96
C ALA A 161 28.31 6.05 4.53
N LEU A 162 27.78 7.27 4.58
CA LEU A 162 28.48 8.47 5.01
C LEU A 162 28.60 8.59 6.53
N LEU A 163 27.64 8.09 7.29
CA LEU A 163 27.60 8.20 8.74
C LEU A 163 27.11 6.90 9.38
N PRO A 164 27.53 6.61 10.62
CA PRO A 164 26.99 5.48 11.39
C PRO A 164 25.47 5.58 11.55
N GLY A 165 24.78 4.44 11.51
CA GLY A 165 23.32 4.39 11.63
C GLY A 165 22.76 5.06 12.87
N ALA A 166 23.47 4.97 14.00
CA ALA A 166 23.09 5.64 15.25
C ALA A 166 23.02 7.18 15.12
N VAL A 167 23.91 7.77 14.29
CA VAL A 167 23.91 9.21 14.04
C VAL A 167 22.68 9.59 13.20
N TRP A 168 22.38 8.83 12.17
CA TRP A 168 21.16 9.03 11.35
C TRP A 168 19.89 8.89 12.20
N ALA A 169 19.80 7.87 13.05
CA ALA A 169 18.68 7.69 13.94
C ALA A 169 18.55 8.89 14.94
N GLY A 170 19.65 9.35 15.49
CA GLY A 170 19.68 10.52 16.38
C GLY A 170 19.15 11.79 15.69
N LEU A 171 19.58 12.04 14.44
CA LEU A 171 19.08 13.15 13.63
C LEU A 171 17.58 13.01 13.34
N GLY A 172 17.10 11.82 13.02
CA GLY A 172 15.69 11.54 12.80
C GLY A 172 14.83 11.81 14.03
N TYR A 173 15.26 11.35 15.20
CA TYR A 173 14.55 11.63 16.47
C TYR A 173 14.61 13.12 16.88
N ALA A 174 15.69 13.82 16.58
CA ALA A 174 15.77 15.27 16.78
C ALA A 174 14.79 16.01 15.86
N ALA A 175 14.78 15.67 14.59
CA ALA A 175 13.84 16.23 13.62
C ALA A 175 12.37 15.98 14.02
N ARG A 176 12.05 14.77 14.51
CA ARG A 176 10.70 14.43 14.99
C ARG A 176 10.22 15.30 16.17
N ARG A 177 11.14 15.70 17.04
CA ARG A 177 10.81 16.63 18.15
C ARG A 177 10.49 18.03 17.69
N LEU A 178 11.01 18.41 16.54
CA LEU A 178 10.80 19.74 15.94
C LEU A 178 9.62 19.74 14.96
N ALA A 179 9.22 18.56 14.47
CA ALA A 179 8.06 18.41 13.58
C ALA A 179 6.76 18.67 14.36
N GLY A 180 5.94 19.58 13.86
CA GLY A 180 4.60 19.85 14.38
C GLY A 180 3.58 18.79 13.93
N VAL A 181 2.40 18.82 14.55
CA VAL A 181 1.24 18.05 14.08
C VAL A 181 0.65 18.77 12.86
N SER A 182 0.44 18.02 11.77
CA SER A 182 -0.12 18.55 10.53
C SER A 182 -1.30 17.69 10.08
N GLU A 183 -2.36 18.33 9.60
CA GLU A 183 -3.54 17.66 9.02
C GLU A 183 -3.30 17.16 7.59
N ARG A 184 -2.16 17.51 6.98
CA ARG A 184 -1.82 17.02 5.64
C ARG A 184 -1.54 15.52 5.66
N ARG A 185 -1.93 14.82 4.61
CA ARG A 185 -1.80 13.35 4.46
C ARG A 185 -0.38 12.85 4.80
N VAL A 186 0.66 13.49 4.28
CA VAL A 186 2.07 13.26 4.69
C VAL A 186 2.83 14.58 4.51
N PRO A 187 3.03 15.37 5.57
CA PRO A 187 3.76 16.63 5.50
C PRO A 187 5.24 16.40 5.19
N LEU A 188 5.91 17.42 4.66
CA LEU A 188 7.32 17.33 4.26
C LEU A 188 8.22 17.01 5.45
N GLU A 189 7.91 17.55 6.61
CA GLU A 189 8.62 17.32 7.87
C GLU A 189 8.57 15.83 8.24
N GLU A 190 7.41 15.19 8.11
CA GLU A 190 7.26 13.76 8.38
C GLU A 190 8.03 12.91 7.35
N LYS A 191 8.05 13.30 6.08
CA LYS A 191 8.88 12.64 5.06
C LYS A 191 10.36 12.71 5.41
N LEU A 192 10.83 13.86 5.88
CA LEU A 192 12.22 14.04 6.32
C LEU A 192 12.55 13.19 7.55
N VAL A 193 11.68 13.20 8.56
CA VAL A 193 11.84 12.37 9.76
C VAL A 193 11.95 10.89 9.39
N ARG A 194 11.02 10.38 8.59
CA ARG A 194 11.03 8.99 8.12
C ARG A 194 12.28 8.67 7.32
N PHE A 195 12.71 9.58 6.46
CA PHE A 195 13.93 9.41 5.68
C PHE A 195 15.17 9.26 6.57
N LEU A 196 15.37 10.16 7.54
CA LEU A 196 16.49 10.13 8.47
C LEU A 196 16.47 8.87 9.36
N LEU A 197 15.30 8.51 9.90
CA LEU A 197 15.15 7.28 10.68
C LEU A 197 15.43 6.04 9.84
N GLY A 198 15.03 6.05 8.57
CA GLY A 198 15.32 4.98 7.62
C GLY A 198 16.82 4.80 7.36
N LEU A 199 17.58 5.89 7.28
CA LEU A 199 19.04 5.82 7.16
C LEU A 199 19.67 5.14 8.40
N GLY A 200 19.06 5.26 9.56
CA GLY A 200 19.48 4.58 10.79
C GLY A 200 19.05 3.11 10.87
N ALA A 201 18.08 2.68 10.11
CA ALA A 201 17.54 1.32 10.12
C ALA A 201 18.44 0.32 9.36
N SER A 202 18.29 -0.97 9.65
CA SER A 202 18.96 -2.04 8.90
C SER A 202 18.61 -2.01 7.42
N VAL A 203 17.32 -1.75 7.12
CA VAL A 203 16.79 -1.55 5.77
C VAL A 203 16.08 -0.21 5.70
N PRO A 204 16.60 0.80 4.98
CA PRO A 204 16.04 2.16 4.94
C PRO A 204 14.58 2.20 4.49
N HIS A 205 14.22 1.38 3.54
CA HIS A 205 12.87 1.31 2.96
C HIS A 205 11.78 0.96 4.00
N THR A 206 12.08 0.11 4.98
CA THR A 206 11.11 -0.32 6.00
C THR A 206 10.67 0.80 6.93
N ALA A 207 11.55 1.75 7.24
CA ALA A 207 11.23 2.84 8.16
C ALA A 207 10.07 3.72 7.66
N TRP A 208 9.79 3.73 6.35
CA TRP A 208 8.71 4.53 5.78
C TRP A 208 7.34 3.89 5.90
N ARG A 209 7.32 2.59 6.23
CA ARG A 209 6.09 1.82 6.47
C ARG A 209 5.81 1.60 7.95
N GLN A 210 6.73 2.00 8.84
CA GLN A 210 6.52 1.89 10.28
C GLN A 210 5.65 3.02 10.79
N TYR A 211 4.58 2.68 11.50
CA TYR A 211 3.76 3.63 12.26
C TYR A 211 4.36 3.90 13.63
N LEU A 212 5.03 2.90 14.22
CA LEU A 212 5.63 2.96 15.53
C LEU A 212 7.10 2.52 15.44
N TYR A 213 8.00 3.42 15.80
CA TYR A 213 9.43 3.10 15.79
C TYR A 213 9.84 2.34 17.06
N PRO A 214 10.93 1.55 17.03
CA PRO A 214 11.32 0.71 18.18
C PRO A 214 11.45 1.45 19.50
N ARG A 215 11.94 2.69 19.47
CA ARG A 215 12.04 3.53 20.68
C ARG A 215 10.67 3.90 21.24
N GLU A 216 9.74 4.25 20.39
CA GLU A 216 8.38 4.62 20.77
C GLU A 216 7.62 3.40 21.29
N ALA A 217 7.76 2.26 20.62
CA ALA A 217 7.20 1.00 21.05
C ALA A 217 7.66 0.64 22.49
N ARG A 218 8.96 0.78 22.77
CA ARG A 218 9.51 0.55 24.12
C ARG A 218 8.98 1.52 25.19
N MET A 219 8.56 2.72 24.79
CA MET A 219 7.95 3.69 25.72
C MET A 219 6.49 3.37 26.01
N LEU A 220 5.78 2.76 25.07
CA LEU A 220 4.37 2.41 25.19
C LEU A 220 4.14 1.04 25.85
N CYS A 221 5.04 0.10 25.62
CA CYS A 221 4.91 -1.26 26.13
C CYS A 221 5.53 -1.40 27.53
N MET A 222 4.86 -2.17 28.39
CA MET A 222 5.30 -2.48 29.75
C MET A 222 5.30 -4.00 29.98
N GLY A 223 6.04 -4.45 31.00
CA GLY A 223 6.12 -5.86 31.39
C GLY A 223 6.60 -6.75 30.24
N GLU A 224 6.03 -7.93 30.13
CA GLU A 224 6.39 -8.96 29.16
C GLU A 224 6.33 -8.47 27.72
N LEU A 225 5.40 -7.54 27.39
CA LEU A 225 5.34 -6.96 26.04
C LEU A 225 6.60 -6.17 25.70
N ARG A 226 7.28 -5.60 26.68
CA ARG A 226 8.54 -4.87 26.45
C ARG A 226 9.68 -5.83 26.11
N ASP A 227 9.67 -7.01 26.71
CA ASP A 227 10.69 -8.03 26.45
C ASP A 227 10.52 -8.62 25.03
N CYS A 228 9.29 -8.75 24.54
CA CYS A 228 9.01 -9.14 23.15
C CYS A 228 9.55 -8.14 22.11
N LEU A 229 9.84 -6.89 22.49
CA LEU A 229 10.40 -5.88 21.57
C LEU A 229 11.94 -5.97 21.44
N GLU A 230 12.59 -6.93 22.07
CA GLU A 230 14.03 -7.19 21.88
C GLU A 230 14.30 -7.80 20.50
N GLU A 231 13.37 -8.55 19.94
CA GLU A 231 13.43 -9.03 18.58
C GLU A 231 13.07 -7.89 17.59
N ASP A 232 13.90 -7.70 16.59
CA ASP A 232 13.60 -6.76 15.50
C ASP A 232 12.43 -7.32 14.66
N PRO A 233 11.23 -6.70 14.69
CA PRO A 233 10.07 -7.19 13.94
C PRO A 233 10.32 -7.18 12.42
N LEU A 234 11.33 -6.45 11.97
CA LEU A 234 11.74 -6.39 10.57
C LEU A 234 12.84 -7.39 10.22
N SER A 235 13.21 -8.28 11.12
CA SER A 235 14.30 -9.25 10.92
C SER A 235 14.10 -10.13 9.69
N LEU A 236 12.88 -10.62 9.45
CA LEU A 236 12.52 -11.41 8.28
C LEU A 236 12.64 -10.61 6.99
N TYR A 237 12.12 -9.40 7.00
CA TYR A 237 12.23 -8.49 5.86
C TYR A 237 13.69 -8.12 5.58
N ALA A 238 14.46 -7.81 6.62
CA ALA A 238 15.89 -7.53 6.50
C ALA A 238 16.67 -8.72 5.95
N ALA A 239 16.28 -9.95 6.28
CA ALA A 239 16.86 -11.16 5.71
C ALA A 239 16.53 -11.28 4.22
N ALA A 240 15.27 -11.09 3.82
CA ALA A 240 14.85 -11.10 2.42
C ALA A 240 15.61 -10.03 1.61
N TYR A 241 15.70 -8.80 2.12
CA TYR A 241 16.44 -7.70 1.50
C TYR A 241 17.94 -8.02 1.32
N ARG A 242 18.60 -8.61 2.33
CA ARG A 242 20.02 -8.98 2.24
C ARG A 242 20.27 -10.09 1.22
N ASN A 243 19.35 -11.04 1.12
CA ASN A 243 19.47 -12.20 0.22
C ASN A 243 19.08 -11.85 -1.23
N ALA A 244 18.34 -10.76 -1.44
CA ALA A 244 17.96 -10.31 -2.77
C ALA A 244 19.19 -9.80 -3.54
N ALA A 245 19.25 -10.12 -4.84
CA ALA A 245 20.29 -9.64 -5.74
C ALA A 245 19.91 -8.30 -6.39
N GLY A 246 20.90 -7.50 -6.77
CA GLY A 246 20.69 -6.26 -7.51
C GLY A 246 21.03 -5.00 -6.72
N THR A 247 20.56 -3.85 -7.24
CA THR A 247 20.69 -2.54 -6.62
C THR A 247 19.87 -2.44 -5.33
N PRO A 248 20.04 -1.41 -4.48
CA PRO A 248 19.15 -1.16 -3.35
C PRO A 248 17.68 -1.06 -3.73
N PHE A 249 17.37 -0.53 -4.92
CA PHE A 249 16.03 -0.51 -5.49
C PHE A 249 15.50 -1.93 -5.74
N ASP A 250 16.27 -2.76 -6.47
CA ASP A 250 15.87 -4.13 -6.80
C ASP A 250 15.66 -4.97 -5.54
N ARG A 251 16.54 -4.80 -4.55
CA ARG A 251 16.44 -5.52 -3.26
C ARG A 251 15.20 -5.12 -2.47
N ALA A 252 14.85 -3.83 -2.45
CA ALA A 252 13.65 -3.36 -1.77
C ALA A 252 12.39 -3.93 -2.44
N LEU A 253 12.34 -3.91 -3.76
CA LEU A 253 11.23 -4.45 -4.53
C LEU A 253 11.07 -5.97 -4.33
N LEU A 254 12.17 -6.73 -4.40
CA LEU A 254 12.14 -8.19 -4.21
C LEU A 254 11.83 -8.62 -2.78
N ALA A 255 12.10 -7.78 -1.79
CA ALA A 255 11.78 -8.08 -0.40
C ALA A 255 10.30 -7.80 -0.07
N ASP A 256 9.62 -7.00 -0.88
CA ASP A 256 8.19 -6.71 -0.76
C ASP A 256 7.30 -7.75 -1.47
N GLN A 257 7.86 -8.56 -2.37
CA GLN A 257 7.19 -9.65 -3.08
C GLN A 257 7.27 -10.97 -2.31
#